data_0a9a5d3daf2ba1a6c606b5f7e0afba55
#
_entry.id   0a9a5d3daf2ba1a6c606b5f7e0afba55
#
_cell.length_a   1.000
_cell.length_b   1.000
_cell.length_c   1.000
_cell.angle_alpha   90.00
_cell.angle_beta   90.00
_cell.angle_gamma   90.00
#
_symmetry.space_group_name_H-M   'P 1'
#
loop_
_entity.id
_entity.type
_entity.pdbx_description
1 polymer ?
#
loop_
_entity_poly.entity_id
_entity_poly.type
_entity_poly.pdbx_seq_one_letter_code
_entity_poly.pdbx_strand_id
1 'polypeptide(L)'
;MSGPLACTIIANNYLAYARAFTRSFLERHPAGSVCVLIVDRPQPGHRYEDEPFAVTFADQLGISGFSHFSFRYSIVELSTAVKPWFLLHLHRTLGVDRVCYFDPDILILGDLGELYDRVGRADAVLTPHLTAPIDDSLVPGEREILLSGIYNLGFLGLAFNDRTLAFLDWWKQRLYRWCLHEVDKGLFVDQRWMDLAPAFLPRTEILRDPGYNVAYWNLVHRTLTRRDGSW
;
A
#
# COMPACT_ATOMS: atom_id res chain seq x y z
N MET A 1 -10.95 17.90 -2.15
CA MET A 1 -11.31 17.00 -1.03
C MET A 1 -10.59 17.51 0.21
N SER A 2 -11.31 17.74 1.32
CA SER A 2 -10.73 18.35 2.54
C SER A 2 -10.28 17.35 3.60
N GLY A 3 -10.57 16.07 3.42
CA GLY A 3 -10.23 15.00 4.35
C GLY A 3 -9.08 14.11 3.86
N PRO A 4 -8.61 13.16 4.71
CA PRO A 4 -7.57 12.22 4.36
C PRO A 4 -8.01 11.26 3.24
N LEU A 5 -7.11 11.01 2.29
CA LEU A 5 -7.32 10.05 1.21
C LEU A 5 -6.57 8.76 1.49
N ALA A 6 -7.31 7.65 1.58
CA ALA A 6 -6.76 6.31 1.56
C ALA A 6 -7.01 5.64 0.20
N CYS A 7 -6.14 4.73 -0.20
CA CYS A 7 -6.36 3.93 -1.39
C CYS A 7 -5.90 2.48 -1.19
N THR A 8 -6.50 1.58 -1.96
CA THR A 8 -6.15 0.16 -1.96
C THR A 8 -6.28 -0.44 -3.36
N ILE A 9 -5.67 -1.61 -3.58
CA ILE A 9 -5.69 -2.33 -4.85
C ILE A 9 -6.20 -3.73 -4.60
N ILE A 10 -7.16 -4.17 -5.41
CA ILE A 10 -7.80 -5.48 -5.27
C ILE A 10 -8.03 -6.17 -6.63
N ALA A 11 -8.26 -7.47 -6.61
CA ALA A 11 -9.07 -8.16 -7.61
C ALA A 11 -10.52 -8.28 -7.10
N ASN A 12 -11.48 -8.57 -7.97
CA ASN A 12 -12.91 -8.60 -7.61
C ASN A 12 -13.25 -9.54 -6.44
N ASN A 13 -12.53 -10.65 -6.29
CA ASN A 13 -12.71 -11.57 -5.17
C ASN A 13 -12.35 -10.96 -3.79
N TYR A 14 -11.68 -9.79 -3.76
CA TYR A 14 -11.32 -9.04 -2.55
C TYR A 14 -12.27 -7.87 -2.24
N LEU A 15 -13.39 -7.72 -2.94
CA LEU A 15 -14.38 -6.65 -2.66
C LEU A 15 -14.85 -6.64 -1.21
N ALA A 16 -15.04 -7.81 -0.58
CA ALA A 16 -15.43 -7.88 0.83
C ALA A 16 -14.36 -7.29 1.77
N TYR A 17 -13.08 -7.51 1.47
CA TYR A 17 -11.97 -6.91 2.21
C TYR A 17 -11.92 -5.39 2.01
N ALA A 18 -12.04 -4.91 0.78
CA ALA A 18 -12.08 -3.47 0.50
C ALA A 18 -13.24 -2.77 1.22
N ARG A 19 -14.42 -3.40 1.33
CA ARG A 19 -15.55 -2.88 2.12
C ARG A 19 -15.23 -2.83 3.62
N ALA A 20 -14.60 -3.88 4.17
CA ALA A 20 -14.21 -3.93 5.58
C ALA A 20 -13.16 -2.86 5.90
N PHE A 21 -12.12 -2.75 5.07
CA PHE A 21 -11.11 -1.69 5.14
C PHE A 21 -11.76 -0.31 5.10
N THR A 22 -12.57 -0.05 4.07
CA THR A 22 -13.24 1.26 3.88
C THR A 22 -14.09 1.63 5.09
N ARG A 23 -14.88 0.70 5.61
CA ARG A 23 -15.70 0.94 6.80
C ARG A 23 -14.82 1.31 7.99
N SER A 24 -13.78 0.53 8.30
CA SER A 24 -12.89 0.80 9.43
C SER A 24 -12.17 2.15 9.30
N PHE A 25 -11.79 2.52 8.09
CA PHE A 25 -11.17 3.82 7.80
C PHE A 25 -12.17 4.98 8.00
N LEU A 26 -13.37 4.91 7.42
CA LEU A 26 -14.37 5.98 7.49
C LEU A 26 -14.98 6.13 8.89
N GLU A 27 -15.04 5.06 9.69
CA GLU A 27 -15.42 5.15 11.10
C GLU A 27 -14.45 6.03 11.92
N ARG A 28 -13.18 6.05 11.57
CA ARG A 28 -12.14 6.89 12.22
C ARG A 28 -11.95 8.24 11.54
N HIS A 29 -12.27 8.31 10.25
CA HIS A 29 -12.10 9.50 9.42
C HIS A 29 -13.38 9.79 8.60
N PRO A 30 -14.47 10.29 9.24
CA PRO A 30 -15.76 10.51 8.55
C PRO A 30 -15.69 11.50 7.37
N ALA A 31 -14.72 12.43 7.39
CA ALA A 31 -14.46 13.35 6.28
C ALA A 31 -13.47 12.80 5.25
N GLY A 32 -12.97 11.57 5.44
CA GLY A 32 -12.02 10.91 4.56
C GLY A 32 -12.68 10.37 3.29
N SER A 33 -11.84 9.92 2.37
CA SER A 33 -12.25 9.26 1.12
C SER A 33 -11.40 8.02 0.88
N VAL A 34 -11.99 7.02 0.23
CA VAL A 34 -11.29 5.79 -0.17
C VAL A 34 -11.41 5.60 -1.67
N CYS A 35 -10.28 5.34 -2.34
CA CYS A 35 -10.22 4.95 -3.74
C CYS A 35 -9.71 3.51 -3.86
N VAL A 36 -10.40 2.72 -4.66
CA VAL A 36 -10.08 1.31 -4.89
C VAL A 36 -9.77 1.09 -6.36
N LEU A 37 -8.57 0.54 -6.63
CA LEU A 37 -8.21 0.05 -7.95
C LEU A 37 -8.58 -1.43 -8.06
N ILE A 38 -9.28 -1.81 -9.13
CA ILE A 38 -9.60 -3.20 -9.45
C ILE A 38 -8.74 -3.62 -10.63
N VAL A 39 -7.94 -4.69 -10.46
CA VAL A 39 -6.95 -5.11 -11.47
C VAL A 39 -7.50 -6.01 -12.54
N ASP A 40 -8.58 -6.71 -12.28
CA ASP A 40 -9.29 -7.57 -13.22
C ASP A 40 -10.47 -6.85 -13.89
N ARG A 41 -11.14 -7.53 -14.81
CA ARG A 41 -12.26 -6.95 -15.56
C ARG A 41 -13.50 -6.77 -14.68
N PRO A 42 -14.36 -5.78 -14.98
CA PRO A 42 -15.64 -5.65 -14.31
C PRO A 42 -16.44 -6.94 -14.37
N GLN A 43 -17.06 -7.30 -13.24
CA GLN A 43 -17.96 -8.45 -13.18
C GLN A 43 -19.32 -8.10 -13.77
N PRO A 44 -19.88 -8.92 -14.68
CA PRO A 44 -21.21 -8.71 -15.22
C PRO A 44 -22.27 -8.64 -14.10
N GLY A 45 -23.10 -7.61 -14.13
CA GLY A 45 -24.19 -7.43 -13.18
C GLY A 45 -23.79 -6.82 -11.83
N HIS A 46 -22.50 -6.60 -11.56
CA HIS A 46 -22.06 -5.88 -10.36
C HIS A 46 -22.11 -4.36 -10.61
N ARG A 47 -22.67 -3.63 -9.66
CA ARG A 47 -22.82 -2.19 -9.69
C ARG A 47 -21.74 -1.53 -8.81
N TYR A 48 -20.62 -1.18 -9.42
CA TYR A 48 -19.47 -0.59 -8.72
C TYR A 48 -19.75 0.85 -8.22
N GLU A 49 -20.74 1.52 -8.80
CA GLU A 49 -21.23 2.82 -8.35
C GLU A 49 -21.95 2.78 -7.00
N ASP A 50 -22.39 1.60 -6.56
CA ASP A 50 -23.04 1.39 -5.26
C ASP A 50 -22.03 1.07 -4.13
N GLU A 51 -20.73 0.94 -4.45
CA GLU A 51 -19.69 0.68 -3.45
C GLU A 51 -19.42 1.92 -2.57
N PRO A 52 -19.03 1.73 -1.30
CA PRO A 52 -18.73 2.84 -0.38
C PRO A 52 -17.40 3.54 -0.66
N PHE A 53 -16.82 3.34 -1.83
CA PHE A 53 -15.53 3.88 -2.27
C PHE A 53 -15.55 4.18 -3.76
N ALA A 54 -14.67 5.08 -4.20
CA ALA A 54 -14.51 5.34 -5.63
C ALA A 54 -13.73 4.20 -6.30
N VAL A 55 -14.20 3.72 -7.45
CA VAL A 55 -13.59 2.60 -8.18
C VAL A 55 -12.89 3.11 -9.44
N THR A 56 -11.70 2.57 -9.69
CA THR A 56 -10.94 2.71 -10.94
C THR A 56 -10.53 1.31 -11.40
N PHE A 57 -10.54 1.04 -12.70
CA PHE A 57 -10.02 -0.23 -13.25
C PHE A 57 -8.60 -0.03 -13.78
N ALA A 58 -7.78 -1.10 -13.68
CA ALA A 58 -6.35 -1.00 -14.03
C ALA A 58 -6.09 -0.66 -15.51
N ASP A 59 -6.99 -1.02 -16.43
CA ASP A 59 -6.90 -0.66 -17.84
C ASP A 59 -7.10 0.86 -18.10
N GLN A 60 -7.66 1.57 -17.13
CA GLN A 60 -7.85 3.04 -17.17
C GLN A 60 -6.60 3.83 -16.75
N LEU A 61 -5.55 3.16 -16.24
CA LEU A 61 -4.34 3.83 -15.75
C LEU A 61 -3.39 4.33 -16.84
N GLY A 62 -3.69 4.10 -18.12
CA GLY A 62 -2.86 4.52 -19.25
C GLY A 62 -1.52 3.78 -19.32
N ILE A 63 -1.45 2.54 -18.85
CA ILE A 63 -0.27 1.68 -18.95
C ILE A 63 -0.09 1.25 -20.41
N SER A 64 1.03 1.63 -21.02
CA SER A 64 1.32 1.26 -22.41
C SER A 64 1.36 -0.26 -22.58
N GLY A 65 0.61 -0.78 -23.56
CA GLY A 65 0.52 -2.21 -23.81
C GLY A 65 -0.07 -3.01 -22.64
N PHE A 66 -1.09 -2.47 -21.94
CA PHE A 66 -1.68 -3.05 -20.73
C PHE A 66 -2.01 -4.54 -20.86
N SER A 67 -2.53 -5.00 -22.01
CA SER A 67 -2.83 -6.43 -22.22
C SER A 67 -1.59 -7.32 -22.10
N HIS A 68 -0.45 -6.89 -22.68
CA HIS A 68 0.82 -7.62 -22.54
C HIS A 68 1.42 -7.48 -21.14
N PHE A 69 1.28 -6.32 -20.54
CA PHE A 69 1.72 -6.06 -19.17
C PHE A 69 0.97 -6.96 -18.17
N SER A 70 -0.37 -6.98 -18.24
CA SER A 70 -1.19 -7.77 -17.34
C SER A 70 -1.05 -9.29 -17.56
N PHE A 71 -0.84 -9.74 -18.82
CA PHE A 71 -0.63 -11.16 -19.12
C PHE A 71 0.68 -11.71 -18.54
N ARG A 72 1.67 -10.87 -18.32
CA ARG A 72 2.98 -11.25 -17.77
C ARG A 72 2.92 -11.70 -16.33
N TYR A 73 1.97 -11.17 -15.57
CA TYR A 73 1.92 -11.26 -14.12
C TYR A 73 0.80 -12.18 -13.64
N SER A 74 1.04 -12.91 -12.56
CA SER A 74 -0.03 -13.47 -11.73
C SER A 74 -0.89 -12.35 -11.15
N ILE A 75 -2.06 -12.69 -10.62
CA ILE A 75 -2.98 -11.68 -10.05
C ILE A 75 -2.32 -10.91 -8.89
N VAL A 76 -1.50 -11.56 -8.07
CA VAL A 76 -0.78 -10.94 -6.96
C VAL A 76 0.29 -9.97 -7.48
N GLU A 77 1.11 -10.42 -8.43
CA GLU A 77 2.13 -9.58 -9.04
C GLU A 77 1.51 -8.39 -9.78
N LEU A 78 0.39 -8.58 -10.47
CA LEU A 78 -0.32 -7.50 -11.15
C LEU A 78 -0.86 -6.47 -10.14
N SER A 79 -1.47 -6.93 -9.04
CA SER A 79 -2.03 -6.05 -8.00
C SER A 79 -0.96 -5.16 -7.37
N THR A 80 0.27 -5.66 -7.28
CA THR A 80 1.40 -4.89 -6.75
C THR A 80 2.09 -4.07 -7.83
N ALA A 81 2.19 -4.60 -9.07
CA ALA A 81 2.86 -3.92 -10.18
C ALA A 81 2.21 -2.59 -10.56
N VAL A 82 0.89 -2.49 -10.52
CA VAL A 82 0.14 -1.29 -10.92
C VAL A 82 0.19 -0.15 -9.89
N LYS A 83 0.69 -0.39 -8.69
CA LYS A 83 0.67 0.57 -7.56
C LYS A 83 1.20 1.96 -7.93
N PRO A 84 2.40 2.15 -8.52
CA PRO A 84 2.88 3.48 -8.84
C PRO A 84 2.05 4.21 -9.91
N TRP A 85 1.43 3.50 -10.86
CA TRP A 85 0.51 4.11 -11.83
C TRP A 85 -0.77 4.58 -11.14
N PHE A 86 -1.30 3.81 -10.21
CA PHE A 86 -2.50 4.18 -9.47
C PHE A 86 -2.25 5.41 -8.60
N LEU A 87 -1.14 5.47 -7.87
CA LEU A 87 -0.78 6.63 -7.06
C LEU A 87 -0.66 7.89 -7.93
N LEU A 88 -0.02 7.81 -9.09
CA LEU A 88 0.06 8.92 -10.04
C LEU A 88 -1.30 9.29 -10.63
N HIS A 89 -2.16 8.32 -10.91
CA HIS A 89 -3.52 8.55 -11.37
C HIS A 89 -4.32 9.37 -10.35
N LEU A 90 -4.28 8.98 -9.07
CA LEU A 90 -4.96 9.70 -7.99
C LEU A 90 -4.47 11.15 -7.88
N HIS A 91 -3.16 11.37 -7.91
CA HIS A 91 -2.59 12.71 -7.90
C HIS A 91 -3.11 13.57 -9.08
N ARG A 92 -3.07 13.03 -10.29
CA ARG A 92 -3.46 13.76 -11.51
C ARG A 92 -4.95 14.02 -11.60
N THR A 93 -5.79 13.08 -11.19
CA THR A 93 -7.25 13.17 -11.35
C THR A 93 -7.93 13.89 -10.19
N LEU A 94 -7.40 13.76 -8.99
CA LEU A 94 -8.01 14.34 -7.78
C LEU A 94 -7.27 15.58 -7.27
N GLY A 95 -6.08 15.89 -7.82
CA GLY A 95 -5.27 17.03 -7.39
C GLY A 95 -4.77 16.92 -5.95
N VAL A 96 -4.64 15.71 -5.42
CA VAL A 96 -4.19 15.49 -4.04
C VAL A 96 -2.68 15.68 -3.91
N ASP A 97 -2.24 16.27 -2.80
CA ASP A 97 -0.84 16.51 -2.47
C ASP A 97 -0.19 15.34 -1.69
N ARG A 98 -1.01 14.41 -1.17
CA ARG A 98 -0.57 13.23 -0.42
C ARG A 98 -1.63 12.13 -0.46
N VAL A 99 -1.17 10.89 -0.25
CA VAL A 99 -2.03 9.70 -0.20
C VAL A 99 -1.43 8.66 0.72
N CYS A 100 -2.27 7.87 1.37
CA CYS A 100 -1.89 6.65 2.07
C CYS A 100 -2.47 5.44 1.33
N TYR A 101 -1.58 4.56 0.89
CA TYR A 101 -1.94 3.23 0.40
C TYR A 101 -1.99 2.26 1.56
N PHE A 102 -2.98 1.40 1.57
CA PHE A 102 -3.13 0.27 2.49
C PHE A 102 -3.51 -0.98 1.71
N ASP A 103 -2.96 -2.13 2.09
CA ASP A 103 -3.46 -3.41 1.58
C ASP A 103 -4.90 -3.64 2.04
N PRO A 104 -5.72 -4.33 1.24
CA PRO A 104 -7.16 -4.47 1.52
C PRO A 104 -7.48 -5.31 2.77
N ASP A 105 -6.55 -6.10 3.26
CA ASP A 105 -6.67 -6.92 4.47
C ASP A 105 -6.24 -6.20 5.77
N ILE A 106 -5.99 -4.89 5.69
CA ILE A 106 -5.70 -4.04 6.85
C ILE A 106 -7.02 -3.54 7.49
N LEU A 107 -7.08 -3.56 8.81
CA LEU A 107 -8.16 -2.98 9.61
C LEU A 107 -7.64 -1.75 10.36
N ILE A 108 -8.33 -0.62 10.20
CA ILE A 108 -7.99 0.63 10.88
C ILE A 108 -8.69 0.66 12.25
N LEU A 109 -7.90 0.61 13.31
CA LEU A 109 -8.40 0.55 14.69
C LEU A 109 -8.32 1.88 15.44
N GLY A 110 -7.50 2.82 14.96
CA GLY A 110 -7.26 4.12 15.58
C GLY A 110 -7.31 5.29 14.62
N ASP A 111 -7.18 6.50 15.17
CA ASP A 111 -7.04 7.73 14.39
C ASP A 111 -5.69 7.76 13.66
N LEU A 112 -5.70 8.18 12.40
CA LEU A 112 -4.51 8.31 11.55
C LEU A 112 -4.14 9.77 11.26
N GLY A 113 -4.71 10.75 11.97
CA GLY A 113 -4.45 12.17 11.75
C GLY A 113 -2.96 12.50 11.83
N GLU A 114 -2.27 12.03 12.86
CA GLU A 114 -0.82 12.19 13.00
C GLU A 114 -0.04 11.54 11.84
N LEU A 115 -0.47 10.38 11.36
CA LEU A 115 0.13 9.73 10.20
C LEU A 115 0.05 10.60 8.94
N TYR A 116 -1.13 11.17 8.66
CA TYR A 116 -1.30 12.06 7.51
C TYR A 116 -0.48 13.35 7.65
N ASP A 117 -0.27 13.84 8.87
CA ASP A 117 0.61 14.98 9.13
C ASP A 117 2.09 14.63 8.86
N ARG A 118 2.53 13.44 9.25
CA ARG A 118 3.86 12.91 8.95
C ARG A 118 4.06 12.77 7.44
N VAL A 119 3.10 12.17 6.73
CA VAL A 119 3.13 12.04 5.27
C VAL A 119 3.24 13.42 4.60
N GLY A 120 2.53 14.43 5.08
CA GLY A 120 2.60 15.79 4.53
C GLY A 120 3.97 16.46 4.69
N ARG A 121 4.81 16.02 5.63
CA ARG A 121 6.16 16.55 5.89
C ARG A 121 7.29 15.72 5.29
N ALA A 122 7.03 14.47 4.96
CA ALA A 122 7.98 13.53 4.37
C ALA A 122 7.90 13.50 2.84
N ASP A 123 8.82 12.82 2.18
CA ASP A 123 8.67 12.38 0.79
C ASP A 123 7.89 11.05 0.77
N ALA A 124 8.27 10.12 1.65
CA ALA A 124 7.59 8.86 1.87
C ALA A 124 7.58 8.48 3.36
N VAL A 125 6.56 7.75 3.79
CA VAL A 125 6.48 7.13 5.12
C VAL A 125 6.34 5.62 4.91
N LEU A 126 7.26 4.86 5.53
CA LEU A 126 7.34 3.41 5.40
C LEU A 126 7.26 2.75 6.77
N THR A 127 6.67 1.56 6.84
CA THR A 127 6.65 0.72 8.04
C THR A 127 7.60 -0.46 7.87
N PRO A 128 8.57 -0.68 8.78
CA PRO A 128 9.41 -1.87 8.72
C PRO A 128 8.63 -3.11 9.18
N HIS A 129 9.00 -4.29 8.68
CA HIS A 129 8.43 -5.54 9.17
C HIS A 129 8.74 -5.75 10.66
N LEU A 130 9.97 -5.48 11.05
CA LEU A 130 10.47 -5.59 12.42
C LEU A 130 11.05 -4.27 12.89
N THR A 131 10.88 -3.98 14.18
CA THR A 131 11.44 -2.78 14.85
C THR A 131 12.51 -3.15 15.88
N ALA A 132 12.73 -4.46 16.13
CA ALA A 132 13.76 -5.01 16.99
C ALA A 132 14.16 -6.42 16.48
N PRO A 133 15.36 -6.91 16.84
CA PRO A 133 15.77 -8.29 16.53
C PRO A 133 14.80 -9.34 17.10
N ILE A 134 14.63 -10.45 16.39
CA ILE A 134 13.79 -11.57 16.82
C ILE A 134 14.63 -12.83 17.02
N ASP A 135 14.05 -13.82 17.74
CA ASP A 135 14.68 -15.11 17.93
C ASP A 135 14.69 -15.93 16.61
N ASP A 136 15.80 -16.58 16.32
CA ASP A 136 16.02 -17.36 15.10
C ASP A 136 15.03 -18.55 14.92
N SER A 137 14.33 -18.94 15.98
CA SER A 137 13.30 -19.98 15.93
C SER A 137 11.96 -19.52 15.36
N LEU A 138 11.76 -18.20 15.20
CA LEU A 138 10.53 -17.62 14.69
C LEU A 138 10.47 -17.62 13.15
N VAL A 139 9.25 -17.82 12.60
CA VAL A 139 8.99 -17.85 11.17
C VAL A 139 7.80 -16.93 10.85
N PRO A 140 7.94 -15.95 9.91
CA PRO A 140 9.17 -15.64 9.18
C PRO A 140 10.23 -15.02 10.11
N GLY A 141 11.48 -15.41 9.91
CA GLY A 141 12.64 -14.87 10.61
C GLY A 141 13.23 -13.66 9.88
N GLU A 142 14.31 -13.12 10.44
CA GLU A 142 15.02 -11.98 9.84
C GLU A 142 15.53 -12.28 8.43
N ARG A 143 15.92 -13.52 8.16
CA ARG A 143 16.39 -13.94 6.84
C ARG A 143 15.29 -13.87 5.78
N GLU A 144 14.08 -14.33 6.08
CA GLU A 144 12.92 -14.25 5.19
C GLU A 144 12.55 -12.77 4.92
N ILE A 145 12.67 -11.93 5.94
CA ILE A 145 12.44 -10.48 5.80
C ILE A 145 13.52 -9.83 4.93
N LEU A 146 14.79 -10.18 5.10
CA LEU A 146 15.86 -9.69 4.22
C LEU A 146 15.65 -10.11 2.77
N LEU A 147 15.06 -11.26 2.52
CA LEU A 147 14.74 -11.74 1.18
C LEU A 147 13.53 -11.03 0.57
N SER A 148 12.49 -10.78 1.37
CA SER A 148 11.24 -10.19 0.91
C SER A 148 11.22 -8.65 0.89
N GLY A 149 12.12 -8.02 1.63
CA GLY A 149 12.20 -6.57 1.80
C GLY A 149 12.04 -6.13 3.25
N ILE A 150 12.77 -5.09 3.63
CA ILE A 150 12.81 -4.56 5.01
C ILE A 150 11.48 -3.90 5.39
N TYR A 151 10.87 -3.20 4.42
CA TYR A 151 9.63 -2.47 4.64
C TYR A 151 8.42 -3.28 4.16
N ASN A 152 7.38 -3.32 4.99
CA ASN A 152 6.10 -3.92 4.61
C ASN A 152 5.32 -2.94 3.73
N LEU A 153 5.12 -3.29 2.48
CA LEU A 153 4.45 -2.44 1.51
C LEU A 153 2.92 -2.64 1.48
N GLY A 154 2.40 -3.34 2.48
CA GLY A 154 0.98 -3.25 2.84
C GLY A 154 0.57 -1.84 3.28
N PHE A 155 1.57 -0.98 3.62
CA PHE A 155 1.38 0.44 3.83
C PHE A 155 2.44 1.26 3.09
N LEU A 156 2.00 2.37 2.47
CA LEU A 156 2.87 3.40 1.91
C LEU A 156 2.20 4.77 2.05
N GLY A 157 2.79 5.67 2.83
CA GLY A 157 2.44 7.09 2.81
C GLY A 157 3.32 7.83 1.82
N LEU A 158 2.73 8.66 0.96
CA LEU A 158 3.46 9.41 -0.06
C LEU A 158 2.95 10.84 -0.17
N ALA A 159 3.83 11.84 -0.12
CA ALA A 159 3.53 13.21 -0.53
C ALA A 159 4.00 13.44 -1.97
N PHE A 160 3.20 14.12 -2.77
CA PHE A 160 3.53 14.40 -4.16
C PHE A 160 4.35 15.68 -4.28
N ASN A 161 5.57 15.54 -4.76
CA ASN A 161 6.51 16.61 -5.11
C ASN A 161 7.44 16.09 -6.23
N ASP A 162 8.28 16.94 -6.79
CA ASP A 162 9.14 16.58 -7.92
C ASP A 162 10.00 15.33 -7.67
N ARG A 163 10.51 15.13 -6.44
CA ARG A 163 11.33 13.96 -6.10
C ARG A 163 10.50 12.68 -6.09
N THR A 164 9.33 12.72 -5.47
CA THR A 164 8.44 11.55 -5.40
C THR A 164 7.83 11.22 -6.75
N LEU A 165 7.53 12.21 -7.59
CA LEU A 165 7.09 11.99 -8.96
C LEU A 165 8.19 11.31 -9.79
N ALA A 166 9.45 11.78 -9.68
CA ALA A 166 10.58 11.13 -10.33
C ALA A 166 10.83 9.70 -9.80
N PHE A 167 10.67 9.49 -8.48
CA PHE A 167 10.76 8.16 -7.87
C PHE A 167 9.67 7.22 -8.38
N LEU A 168 8.42 7.68 -8.46
CA LEU A 168 7.31 6.89 -9.01
C LEU A 168 7.55 6.53 -10.49
N ASP A 169 8.13 7.43 -11.29
CA ASP A 169 8.50 7.14 -12.66
C ASP A 169 9.61 6.10 -12.76
N TRP A 170 10.62 6.17 -11.90
CA TRP A 170 11.63 5.12 -11.76
C TRP A 170 11.00 3.79 -11.35
N TRP A 171 10.14 3.79 -10.33
CA TRP A 171 9.50 2.58 -9.79
C TRP A 171 8.60 1.90 -10.84
N LYS A 172 7.80 2.68 -11.61
CA LYS A 172 7.06 2.16 -12.77
C LYS A 172 7.95 1.38 -13.73
N GLN A 173 9.11 1.94 -14.10
CA GLN A 173 10.03 1.28 -15.02
C GLN A 173 10.54 -0.06 -14.49
N ARG A 174 10.74 -0.18 -13.17
CA ARG A 174 11.14 -1.44 -12.51
C ARG A 174 9.98 -2.41 -12.52
N LEU A 175 8.82 -2.00 -12.03
CA LEU A 175 7.65 -2.86 -11.92
C LEU A 175 7.03 -3.24 -13.28
N TYR A 176 7.28 -2.47 -14.32
CA TYR A 176 6.87 -2.87 -15.68
C TYR A 176 7.47 -4.21 -16.12
N ARG A 177 8.64 -4.60 -15.59
CA ARG A 177 9.39 -5.79 -16.02
C ARG A 177 9.66 -6.78 -14.89
N TRP A 178 9.82 -6.32 -13.67
CA TRP A 178 10.41 -7.08 -12.57
C TRP A 178 9.58 -7.02 -11.28
N CYS A 179 8.26 -6.94 -11.40
CA CYS A 179 7.35 -7.14 -10.28
C CYS A 179 7.04 -8.64 -10.13
N LEU A 180 8.09 -9.43 -9.86
CA LEU A 180 8.03 -10.89 -9.83
C LEU A 180 8.19 -11.40 -8.41
N HIS A 181 7.52 -12.49 -8.09
CA HIS A 181 7.71 -13.24 -6.85
C HIS A 181 8.81 -14.30 -7.06
N GLU A 182 10.07 -13.84 -7.15
CA GLU A 182 11.27 -14.66 -7.37
C GLU A 182 12.31 -14.35 -6.29
N VAL A 183 12.03 -14.81 -5.07
CA VAL A 183 12.82 -14.49 -3.85
C VAL A 183 14.28 -14.92 -3.98
N ASP A 184 14.53 -16.06 -4.60
CA ASP A 184 15.87 -16.59 -4.91
C ASP A 184 16.69 -15.68 -5.85
N LYS A 185 16.00 -14.85 -6.64
CA LYS A 185 16.62 -13.85 -7.52
C LYS A 185 16.65 -12.44 -6.92
N GLY A 186 16.27 -12.30 -5.65
CA GLY A 186 16.22 -11.01 -4.96
C GLY A 186 15.04 -10.14 -5.35
N LEU A 187 13.97 -10.74 -5.90
CA LEU A 187 12.74 -10.04 -6.28
C LEU A 187 11.58 -10.51 -5.40
N PHE A 188 10.90 -9.56 -4.79
CA PHE A 188 9.67 -9.79 -4.06
C PHE A 188 8.67 -8.68 -4.42
N VAL A 189 7.99 -8.89 -5.52
CA VAL A 189 6.99 -8.01 -6.16
C VAL A 189 7.42 -6.52 -6.15
N ASP A 190 6.58 -5.63 -5.69
CA ASP A 190 6.85 -4.19 -5.57
C ASP A 190 7.69 -3.84 -4.32
N GLN A 191 7.59 -4.66 -3.28
CA GLN A 191 8.10 -4.41 -1.93
C GLN A 191 9.63 -4.33 -1.87
N ARG A 192 10.33 -5.27 -2.50
CA ARG A 192 11.80 -5.32 -2.47
C ARG A 192 12.46 -4.08 -3.07
N TRP A 193 11.80 -3.42 -4.01
CA TRP A 193 12.27 -2.18 -4.63
C TRP A 193 12.24 -0.99 -3.66
N MET A 194 11.36 -1.03 -2.66
CA MET A 194 11.22 0.05 -1.68
C MET A 194 12.36 0.10 -0.66
N ASP A 195 13.21 -0.94 -0.56
CA ASP A 195 14.43 -0.88 0.23
C ASP A 195 15.39 0.20 -0.26
N LEU A 196 15.26 0.61 -1.53
CA LEU A 196 16.03 1.71 -2.12
C LEU A 196 15.43 3.10 -1.86
N ALA A 197 14.17 3.17 -1.40
CA ALA A 197 13.50 4.44 -1.22
C ALA A 197 14.24 5.41 -0.27
N PRO A 198 14.78 4.98 0.89
CA PRO A 198 15.54 5.90 1.77
C PRO A 198 16.81 6.46 1.13
N ALA A 199 17.38 5.76 0.15
CA ALA A 199 18.55 6.25 -0.60
C ALA A 199 18.17 7.26 -1.69
N PHE A 200 16.97 7.20 -2.24
CA PHE A 200 16.50 8.05 -3.34
C PHE A 200 15.63 9.21 -2.88
N LEU A 201 14.97 9.07 -1.73
CA LEU A 201 14.08 10.05 -1.12
C LEU A 201 14.64 10.50 0.23
N PRO A 202 15.35 11.64 0.28
CA PRO A 202 16.06 12.08 1.49
C PRO A 202 15.16 12.31 2.71
N ARG A 203 13.86 12.59 2.48
CA ARG A 203 12.88 12.76 3.56
C ARG A 203 12.00 11.53 3.72
N THR A 204 12.58 10.33 3.60
CA THR A 204 11.87 9.09 3.94
C THR A 204 11.80 8.96 5.46
N GLU A 205 10.58 8.87 6.00
CA GLU A 205 10.33 8.59 7.41
C GLU A 205 10.06 7.10 7.61
N ILE A 206 10.75 6.50 8.59
CA ILE A 206 10.52 5.11 9.00
C ILE A 206 9.67 5.13 10.26
N LEU A 207 8.41 4.73 10.10
CA LEU A 207 7.42 4.71 11.17
C LEU A 207 7.62 3.47 12.04
N ARG A 208 8.18 3.66 13.24
CA ARG A 208 8.51 2.57 14.18
C ARG A 208 7.52 2.43 15.33
N ASP A 209 6.45 3.23 15.34
CA ASP A 209 5.43 3.14 16.38
C ASP A 209 4.79 1.75 16.38
N PRO A 210 4.71 1.06 17.54
CA PRO A 210 4.20 -0.31 17.63
C PRO A 210 2.71 -0.46 17.30
N GLY A 211 1.94 0.62 17.28
CA GLY A 211 0.53 0.62 16.87
C GLY A 211 0.33 0.47 15.37
N TYR A 212 1.38 0.68 14.56
CA TYR A 212 1.32 0.52 13.11
C TYR A 212 1.91 -0.80 12.64
N ASN A 213 1.42 -1.29 11.52
CA ASN A 213 1.88 -2.55 10.91
C ASN A 213 1.86 -3.75 11.86
N VAL A 214 0.79 -3.86 12.67
CA VAL A 214 0.60 -5.01 13.57
C VAL A 214 0.26 -6.23 12.75
N ALA A 215 1.12 -7.25 12.80
CA ALA A 215 0.97 -8.46 12.01
C ALA A 215 1.61 -9.66 12.73
N TYR A 216 1.24 -10.88 12.32
CA TYR A 216 1.68 -12.10 13.00
C TYR A 216 3.20 -12.24 13.16
N TRP A 217 3.98 -11.72 12.20
CA TRP A 217 5.46 -11.79 12.23
C TRP A 217 6.12 -10.85 13.26
N ASN A 218 5.38 -9.90 13.85
CA ASN A 218 5.94 -8.97 14.83
C ASN A 218 5.18 -8.91 16.16
N LEU A 219 4.24 -9.83 16.39
CA LEU A 219 3.52 -9.93 17.67
C LEU A 219 4.44 -10.29 18.84
N VAL A 220 5.59 -10.89 18.59
CA VAL A 220 6.61 -11.18 19.61
C VAL A 220 7.06 -9.93 20.38
N HIS A 221 7.01 -8.76 19.74
CA HIS A 221 7.39 -7.47 20.34
C HIS A 221 6.19 -6.59 20.70
N ARG A 222 4.95 -7.11 20.63
CA ARG A 222 3.74 -6.31 20.79
C ARG A 222 2.74 -7.01 21.68
N THR A 223 2.14 -6.23 22.57
CA THR A 223 0.99 -6.66 23.38
C THR A 223 -0.23 -5.89 22.93
N LEU A 224 -1.22 -6.61 22.41
CA LEU A 224 -2.52 -6.02 22.07
C LEU A 224 -3.35 -5.87 23.35
N THR A 225 -3.75 -4.65 23.65
CA THR A 225 -4.55 -4.34 24.83
C THR A 225 -5.81 -3.59 24.42
N ARG A 226 -6.96 -4.12 24.80
CA ARG A 226 -8.23 -3.41 24.63
C ARG A 226 -8.49 -2.50 25.82
N ARG A 227 -8.69 -1.19 25.60
CA ARG A 227 -9.06 -0.23 26.62
C ARG A 227 -10.33 0.50 26.17
N ASP A 228 -11.34 0.57 27.06
CA ASP A 228 -12.60 1.29 26.83
C ASP A 228 -13.28 0.97 25.48
N GLY A 229 -13.21 -0.30 25.07
CA GLY A 229 -13.79 -0.75 23.80
C GLY A 229 -12.94 -0.51 22.55
N SER A 230 -11.77 0.16 22.67
CA SER A 230 -10.81 0.41 21.60
C SER A 230 -9.56 -0.46 21.76
N TRP A 231 -8.94 -0.84 20.62
CA TRP A 231 -7.67 -1.58 20.59
C TRP A 231 -6.48 -0.63 20.63
#